data_cf468ae635901b901ff55cf9cfac960e
#
_entry.id   cf468ae635901b901ff55cf9cfac960e
#
_cell.length_a   1.000
_cell.length_b   1.000
_cell.length_c   1.000
_cell.angle_alpha   90.00
_cell.angle_beta   90.00
_cell.angle_gamma   90.00
#
_symmetry.space_group_name_H-M   'P 1'
#
loop_
_entity.id
_entity.type
_entity.pdbx_description
1 polymer ?
#
loop_
_entity_poly.entity_id
_entity_poly.type
_entity_poly.pdbx_seq_one_letter_code
_entity_poly.pdbx_strand_id
1 'polypeptide(L)'
;MKQNRLFFVFVLFMFTAFFYPLHSQIKNDTLVVARDGSGDFRTITNALESIRAYMDYTVVVYIKNGFYKEKIILPSWLKNIELIGESKEKVIITYDDHAKIDNMGTFRTYTLRIDGDRIKLKNLTIENNAAPIAQAVALHTEGSYLIFENCRFLGNQDTLFTGREYSILLFKNCYLEGTTDFIFGGATAFFDSCVIHSKRNSYITAASTPKDAPYGYVFYNCT
;
A
#
# COMPACT_ATOMS: atom_id res chain seq x y z
N MET A 1 0.23 -76.79 -49.52
CA MET A 1 -0.39 -75.48 -49.30
C MET A 1 -0.29 -75.12 -47.85
N LYS A 2 0.63 -74.22 -47.45
CA LYS A 2 0.84 -73.81 -46.05
C LYS A 2 0.15 -72.46 -45.88
N GLN A 3 -0.87 -72.39 -44.96
CA GLN A 3 -1.52 -71.16 -44.57
C GLN A 3 -0.68 -70.47 -43.50
N ASN A 4 -0.18 -69.27 -43.78
CA ASN A 4 0.43 -68.38 -42.80
C ASN A 4 -0.66 -67.65 -42.04
N ARG A 5 -0.80 -67.90 -40.76
CA ARG A 5 -1.61 -67.11 -39.85
C ARG A 5 -0.76 -65.94 -39.33
N LEU A 6 -1.09 -64.76 -39.75
CA LEU A 6 -0.51 -63.53 -39.21
C LEU A 6 -1.17 -63.24 -37.85
N PHE A 7 -0.40 -63.29 -36.79
CA PHE A 7 -0.82 -62.88 -35.45
C PHE A 7 -0.64 -61.34 -35.35
N PHE A 8 -1.76 -60.60 -35.36
CA PHE A 8 -1.76 -59.19 -35.01
C PHE A 8 -1.74 -59.08 -33.49
N VAL A 9 -0.61 -58.65 -32.91
CA VAL A 9 -0.50 -58.26 -31.50
C VAL A 9 -0.92 -56.81 -31.41
N PHE A 10 -2.13 -56.55 -30.87
CA PHE A 10 -2.60 -55.22 -30.49
C PHE A 10 -1.92 -54.85 -29.17
N VAL A 11 -0.90 -54.00 -29.23
CA VAL A 11 -0.32 -53.38 -28.05
C VAL A 11 -1.23 -52.22 -27.67
N LEU A 12 -2.09 -52.43 -26.65
CA LEU A 12 -2.92 -51.43 -26.04
C LEU A 12 -2.02 -50.54 -25.16
N PHE A 13 -1.56 -49.40 -25.68
CA PHE A 13 -0.91 -48.40 -24.86
C PHE A 13 -1.96 -47.75 -23.95
N MET A 14 -2.04 -48.20 -22.71
CA MET A 14 -2.76 -47.47 -21.63
C MET A 14 -2.01 -46.18 -21.35
N PHE A 15 -2.47 -45.07 -21.94
CA PHE A 15 -2.12 -43.74 -21.48
C PHE A 15 -2.80 -43.51 -20.12
N THR A 16 -2.13 -43.86 -19.04
CA THR A 16 -2.48 -43.37 -17.71
C THR A 16 -2.08 -41.90 -17.67
N ALA A 17 -3.03 -41.01 -18.05
CA ALA A 17 -2.90 -39.61 -17.77
C ALA A 17 -2.85 -39.42 -16.25
N PHE A 18 -1.66 -39.28 -15.70
CA PHE A 18 -1.47 -38.78 -14.36
C PHE A 18 -2.02 -37.34 -14.34
N PHE A 19 -3.28 -37.19 -13.96
CA PHE A 19 -3.83 -35.92 -13.51
C PHE A 19 -3.11 -35.55 -12.21
N TYR A 20 -1.97 -34.88 -12.33
CA TYR A 20 -1.46 -34.14 -11.21
C TYR A 20 -2.48 -32.99 -10.99
N PRO A 21 -3.14 -32.92 -9.81
CA PRO A 21 -3.90 -31.75 -9.51
C PRO A 21 -2.89 -30.59 -9.56
N LEU A 22 -3.08 -29.66 -10.50
CA LEU A 22 -2.40 -28.40 -10.50
C LEU A 22 -2.93 -27.67 -9.26
N HIS A 23 -2.35 -27.99 -8.09
CA HIS A 23 -2.49 -27.10 -6.95
C HIS A 23 -1.78 -25.83 -7.39
N SER A 24 -2.55 -24.86 -7.84
CA SER A 24 -2.13 -23.48 -7.81
C SER A 24 -1.79 -23.20 -6.35
N GLN A 25 -0.53 -23.44 -5.97
CA GLN A 25 -0.01 -22.86 -4.76
C GLN A 25 -0.20 -21.38 -4.94
N ILE A 26 -1.05 -20.77 -4.09
CA ILE A 26 -1.05 -19.34 -3.88
C ILE A 26 0.36 -19.05 -3.38
N LYS A 27 1.24 -18.70 -4.32
CA LYS A 27 2.61 -18.34 -4.01
C LYS A 27 2.52 -16.93 -3.42
N ASN A 28 2.37 -16.86 -2.11
CA ASN A 28 2.59 -15.61 -1.41
C ASN A 28 4.09 -15.32 -1.52
N ASP A 29 4.48 -14.59 -2.56
CA ASP A 29 5.85 -14.10 -2.67
C ASP A 29 6.04 -13.05 -1.58
N THR A 30 6.76 -13.43 -0.53
CA THR A 30 7.14 -12.49 0.53
C THR A 30 8.55 -12.00 0.24
N LEU A 31 8.68 -10.70 0.05
CA LEU A 31 9.95 -9.98 -0.09
C LEU A 31 10.30 -9.37 1.25
N VAL A 32 11.50 -9.60 1.74
CA VAL A 32 11.97 -9.06 3.02
C VAL A 32 12.87 -7.86 2.79
N VAL A 33 12.49 -6.72 3.35
CA VAL A 33 13.31 -5.49 3.34
C VAL A 33 13.98 -5.31 4.69
N ALA A 34 15.31 -5.20 4.70
CA ALA A 34 16.10 -4.94 5.89
C ALA A 34 17.32 -4.07 5.59
N ARG A 35 17.46 -2.93 6.24
CA ARG A 35 18.56 -1.99 6.00
C ARG A 35 19.94 -2.55 6.29
N ASP A 36 20.04 -3.46 7.26
CA ASP A 36 21.29 -4.13 7.63
C ASP A 36 21.75 -5.18 6.61
N GLY A 37 20.91 -5.49 5.61
CA GLY A 37 21.19 -6.48 4.57
C GLY A 37 20.80 -7.90 4.95
N SER A 38 20.08 -8.11 6.04
CA SER A 38 19.57 -9.43 6.46
C SER A 38 18.29 -9.85 5.73
N GLY A 39 17.77 -9.02 4.81
CA GLY A 39 16.63 -9.31 3.93
C GLY A 39 17.05 -9.45 2.47
N ASP A 40 16.05 -9.61 1.60
CA ASP A 40 16.24 -9.69 0.15
C ASP A 40 16.64 -8.33 -0.44
N PHE A 41 16.15 -7.24 0.17
CA PHE A 41 16.39 -5.86 -0.25
C PHE A 41 16.80 -4.99 0.92
N ARG A 42 17.60 -3.93 0.64
CA ARG A 42 17.98 -2.91 1.63
C ARG A 42 17.04 -1.71 1.64
N THR A 43 16.28 -1.50 0.57
CA THR A 43 15.33 -0.40 0.39
C THR A 43 13.97 -0.91 -0.01
N ILE A 44 12.92 -0.18 0.39
CA ILE A 44 11.54 -0.50 0.03
C ILE A 44 11.35 -0.26 -1.48
N THR A 45 11.92 0.80 -2.01
CA THR A 45 11.88 1.13 -3.45
C THR A 45 12.36 -0.03 -4.30
N ASN A 46 13.54 -0.60 -4.00
CA ASN A 46 14.08 -1.72 -4.77
C ASN A 46 13.19 -2.98 -4.68
N ALA A 47 12.59 -3.23 -3.50
CA ALA A 47 11.65 -4.33 -3.35
C ALA A 47 10.42 -4.14 -4.25
N LEU A 48 9.82 -2.95 -4.26
CA LEU A 48 8.66 -2.63 -5.10
C LEU A 48 8.99 -2.67 -6.59
N GLU A 49 10.16 -2.18 -7.02
CA GLU A 49 10.62 -2.22 -8.41
C GLU A 49 10.87 -3.65 -8.91
N SER A 50 11.15 -4.60 -8.02
CA SER A 50 11.31 -6.01 -8.38
C SER A 50 9.97 -6.73 -8.64
N ILE A 51 8.84 -6.14 -8.21
CA ILE A 51 7.52 -6.74 -8.35
C ILE A 51 7.03 -6.59 -9.79
N ARG A 52 6.61 -7.70 -10.37
CA ARG A 52 6.03 -7.72 -11.70
C ARG A 52 4.70 -6.95 -11.73
N ALA A 53 4.45 -6.21 -12.81
CA ALA A 53 3.20 -5.48 -13.00
C ALA A 53 1.97 -6.41 -13.14
N TYR A 54 0.80 -5.91 -12.72
CA TYR A 54 -0.52 -6.53 -12.91
C TYR A 54 -0.65 -7.95 -12.33
N MET A 55 -0.09 -8.18 -11.15
CA MET A 55 -0.23 -9.46 -10.47
C MET A 55 -1.69 -9.72 -10.06
N ASP A 56 -2.14 -10.95 -10.25
CA ASP A 56 -3.46 -11.46 -9.84
C ASP A 56 -3.46 -12.12 -8.44
N TYR A 57 -2.28 -12.25 -7.84
CA TYR A 57 -2.07 -12.72 -6.47
C TYR A 57 -1.47 -11.63 -5.59
N THR A 58 -1.51 -11.83 -4.27
CA THR A 58 -0.96 -10.87 -3.30
C THR A 58 0.54 -11.06 -3.16
N VAL A 59 1.29 -9.95 -3.26
CA VAL A 59 2.71 -9.89 -2.91
C VAL A 59 2.85 -9.20 -1.57
N VAL A 60 3.55 -9.82 -0.63
CA VAL A 60 3.85 -9.28 0.68
C VAL A 60 5.26 -8.69 0.68
N VAL A 61 5.39 -7.43 1.07
CA VAL A 61 6.67 -6.79 1.36
C VAL A 61 6.77 -6.62 2.87
N TYR A 62 7.53 -7.52 3.51
CA TYR A 62 7.79 -7.47 4.95
C TYR A 62 8.98 -6.57 5.24
N ILE A 63 8.76 -5.54 6.06
CA ILE A 63 9.74 -4.49 6.31
C ILE A 63 10.22 -4.62 7.76
N LYS A 64 11.51 -4.93 7.95
CA LYS A 64 12.13 -5.00 9.26
C LYS A 64 12.29 -3.62 9.89
N ASN A 65 12.41 -3.60 11.22
CA ASN A 65 12.63 -2.37 11.96
C ASN A 65 13.80 -1.56 11.38
N GLY A 66 13.56 -0.27 11.16
CA GLY A 66 14.52 0.62 10.55
C GLY A 66 13.93 1.98 10.20
N PHE A 67 14.81 2.92 9.96
CA PHE A 67 14.49 4.26 9.49
C PHE A 67 14.78 4.34 7.99
N TYR A 68 13.72 4.40 7.18
CA TYR A 68 13.76 4.38 5.72
C TYR A 68 13.51 5.80 5.18
N LYS A 69 14.59 6.54 4.91
CA LYS A 69 14.46 7.86 4.26
C LYS A 69 14.32 7.64 2.74
N GLU A 70 13.09 7.40 2.32
CA GLU A 70 12.75 7.10 0.93
C GLU A 70 11.47 7.85 0.53
N LYS A 71 11.45 8.35 -0.70
CA LYS A 71 10.26 8.89 -1.35
C LYS A 71 9.71 7.83 -2.30
N ILE A 72 8.58 7.24 -1.93
CA ILE A 72 8.12 5.98 -2.51
C ILE A 72 6.85 6.20 -3.35
N ILE A 73 6.77 5.52 -4.49
CA ILE A 73 5.55 5.42 -5.30
C ILE A 73 5.19 3.95 -5.48
N LEU A 74 3.92 3.60 -5.20
CA LEU A 74 3.29 2.39 -5.69
C LEU A 74 2.47 2.76 -6.93
N PRO A 75 3.00 2.57 -8.14
CA PRO A 75 2.33 3.00 -9.36
C PRO A 75 1.08 2.16 -9.66
N SER A 76 0.22 2.64 -10.53
CA SER A 76 -1.11 2.06 -10.81
C SER A 76 -1.10 0.62 -11.32
N TRP A 77 0.01 0.15 -11.85
CA TRP A 77 0.19 -1.25 -12.27
C TRP A 77 0.59 -2.20 -11.14
N LEU A 78 0.99 -1.69 -9.96
CA LEU A 78 1.18 -2.49 -8.75
C LEU A 78 -0.16 -2.60 -8.02
N LYS A 79 -0.72 -3.82 -8.02
CA LYS A 79 -2.00 -4.15 -7.36
C LYS A 79 -1.79 -5.35 -6.44
N ASN A 80 -2.69 -5.51 -5.47
CA ASN A 80 -2.64 -6.63 -4.53
C ASN A 80 -1.31 -6.70 -3.76
N ILE A 81 -0.84 -5.57 -3.24
CA ILE A 81 0.39 -5.49 -2.46
C ILE A 81 0.06 -5.28 -0.98
N GLU A 82 0.74 -6.01 -0.10
CA GLU A 82 0.71 -5.77 1.33
C GLU A 82 2.08 -5.32 1.83
N LEU A 83 2.18 -4.08 2.33
CA LEU A 83 3.37 -3.59 3.04
C LEU A 83 3.16 -3.85 4.53
N ILE A 84 3.95 -4.73 5.12
CA ILE A 84 3.82 -5.13 6.52
C ILE A 84 5.09 -4.79 7.29
N GLY A 85 5.01 -3.84 8.20
CA GLY A 85 6.10 -3.53 9.11
C GLY A 85 6.22 -4.53 10.25
N GLU A 86 7.43 -4.79 10.69
CA GLU A 86 7.73 -5.60 11.88
C GLU A 86 7.11 -4.98 13.14
N SER A 87 7.20 -3.65 13.29
CA SER A 87 6.45 -2.90 14.31
C SER A 87 6.20 -1.45 13.87
N LYS A 88 5.02 -0.91 14.19
CA LYS A 88 4.63 0.43 13.73
C LYS A 88 5.51 1.56 14.27
N GLU A 89 6.09 1.38 15.46
CA GLU A 89 6.93 2.40 16.12
C GLU A 89 8.36 2.40 15.59
N LYS A 90 8.82 1.30 15.01
CA LYS A 90 10.23 1.13 14.60
C LYS A 90 10.42 0.98 13.09
N VAL A 91 9.36 0.70 12.33
CA VAL A 91 9.38 0.79 10.86
C VAL A 91 8.91 2.19 10.48
N ILE A 92 9.86 3.09 10.22
CA ILE A 92 9.57 4.50 9.91
C ILE A 92 10.01 4.79 8.48
N ILE A 93 9.03 5.04 7.61
CA ILE A 93 9.24 5.53 6.24
C ILE A 93 9.05 7.04 6.29
N THR A 94 10.09 7.79 5.95
CA THR A 94 10.09 9.24 6.12
C THR A 94 10.72 9.97 4.94
N TYR A 95 10.26 11.18 4.69
CA TYR A 95 10.87 12.14 3.78
C TYR A 95 10.61 13.56 4.28
N ASP A 96 11.23 14.58 3.64
CA ASP A 96 11.22 15.94 4.14
C ASP A 96 10.91 17.01 3.07
N ASP A 97 10.26 16.62 1.97
CA ASP A 97 9.80 17.56 0.96
C ASP A 97 8.62 18.41 1.47
N HIS A 98 8.60 19.70 1.11
CA HIS A 98 7.50 20.61 1.37
C HIS A 98 7.22 21.51 0.15
N ALA A 99 6.02 22.08 0.06
CA ALA A 99 5.51 22.75 -1.13
C ALA A 99 6.34 23.95 -1.63
N LYS A 100 7.16 24.54 -0.76
CA LYS A 100 8.03 25.69 -1.12
C LYS A 100 9.37 25.28 -1.74
N ILE A 101 9.76 24.02 -1.70
CA ILE A 101 10.99 23.56 -2.37
C ILE A 101 10.75 23.68 -3.88
N ASP A 102 11.52 24.54 -4.54
CA ASP A 102 11.49 24.75 -5.99
C ASP A 102 10.04 24.89 -6.57
N ASN A 103 9.15 25.47 -5.80
CA ASN A 103 7.72 25.60 -6.14
C ASN A 103 7.06 24.27 -6.53
N MET A 104 7.47 23.16 -5.91
CA MET A 104 6.94 21.83 -6.29
C MET A 104 5.45 21.65 -6.01
N GLY A 105 4.88 22.47 -5.12
CA GLY A 105 3.46 22.40 -4.73
C GLY A 105 3.14 21.17 -3.88
N THR A 106 1.94 21.17 -3.25
CA THR A 106 1.52 20.18 -2.25
C THR A 106 1.61 18.73 -2.73
N PHE A 107 1.07 18.44 -3.90
CA PHE A 107 0.87 17.05 -4.37
C PHE A 107 2.14 16.31 -4.77
N ARG A 108 3.28 16.97 -4.79
CA ARG A 108 4.59 16.35 -5.05
C ARG A 108 5.44 16.18 -3.80
N THR A 109 4.94 16.55 -2.63
CA THR A 109 5.70 16.52 -1.36
C THR A 109 5.61 15.19 -0.61
N TYR A 110 4.84 14.23 -1.12
CA TYR A 110 4.57 12.95 -0.44
C TYR A 110 5.83 12.18 -0.04
N THR A 111 5.74 11.52 1.09
CA THR A 111 6.69 10.48 1.46
C THR A 111 6.32 9.16 0.76
N LEU A 112 5.04 8.77 0.86
CA LEU A 112 4.50 7.61 0.16
C LEU A 112 3.32 8.01 -0.71
N ARG A 113 3.36 7.63 -2.00
CA ARG A 113 2.24 7.77 -2.93
C ARG A 113 1.75 6.40 -3.40
N ILE A 114 0.43 6.20 -3.39
CA ILE A 114 -0.23 4.97 -3.79
C ILE A 114 -1.20 5.27 -4.93
N ASP A 115 -0.82 4.89 -6.14
CA ASP A 115 -1.68 5.00 -7.33
C ASP A 115 -2.36 3.66 -7.66
N GLY A 116 -1.86 2.55 -7.10
CA GLY A 116 -2.39 1.20 -7.30
C GLY A 116 -3.61 0.89 -6.43
N ASP A 117 -4.47 -0.01 -6.91
CA ASP A 117 -5.66 -0.49 -6.19
C ASP A 117 -5.34 -1.73 -5.34
N ARG A 118 -6.18 -1.99 -4.32
CA ARG A 118 -6.08 -3.16 -3.43
C ARG A 118 -4.72 -3.28 -2.75
N ILE A 119 -4.29 -2.17 -2.17
CA ILE A 119 -3.04 -2.08 -1.39
C ILE A 119 -3.38 -2.06 0.09
N LYS A 120 -2.62 -2.83 0.87
CA LYS A 120 -2.74 -2.84 2.34
C LYS A 120 -1.42 -2.45 2.98
N LEU A 121 -1.50 -1.54 3.94
CA LEU A 121 -0.41 -1.18 4.84
C LEU A 121 -0.73 -1.63 6.25
N LYS A 122 0.25 -2.25 6.93
CA LYS A 122 0.08 -2.72 8.30
C LYS A 122 1.33 -2.52 9.14
N ASN A 123 1.15 -2.11 10.41
CA ASN A 123 2.21 -2.02 11.42
C ASN A 123 3.41 -1.16 11.00
N LEU A 124 3.20 0.03 10.45
CA LEU A 124 4.29 0.92 10.04
C LEU A 124 3.92 2.39 10.22
N THR A 125 4.93 3.23 10.24
CA THR A 125 4.80 4.70 10.28
C THR A 125 5.19 5.30 8.94
N ILE A 126 4.32 6.18 8.41
CA ILE A 126 4.61 7.07 7.29
C ILE A 126 4.69 8.49 7.85
N GLU A 127 5.81 9.14 7.62
CA GLU A 127 6.09 10.47 8.15
C GLU A 127 6.53 11.42 7.04
N ASN A 128 5.99 12.63 7.01
CA ASN A 128 6.70 13.73 6.37
C ASN A 128 7.32 14.61 7.46
N ASN A 129 8.64 14.59 7.53
CA ASN A 129 9.43 15.24 8.59
C ASN A 129 9.85 16.67 8.20
N ALA A 130 9.22 17.29 7.21
CA ALA A 130 9.50 18.67 6.86
C ALA A 130 9.14 19.63 8.01
N ALA A 131 9.90 20.70 8.15
CA ALA A 131 9.56 21.79 9.07
C ALA A 131 8.15 22.35 8.75
N PRO A 132 7.38 22.81 9.74
CA PRO A 132 5.99 23.28 9.57
C PRO A 132 5.90 24.67 8.92
N ILE A 133 6.51 24.83 7.74
CA ILE A 133 6.62 26.10 7.01
C ILE A 133 5.78 26.13 5.71
N ALA A 134 5.27 24.99 5.30
CA ALA A 134 4.42 24.82 4.12
C ALA A 134 3.69 23.47 4.18
N GLN A 135 2.83 23.19 3.20
CA GLN A 135 2.17 21.90 3.00
C GLN A 135 3.22 20.80 2.78
N ALA A 136 3.01 19.63 3.39
CA ALA A 136 3.94 18.53 3.36
C ALA A 136 3.22 17.19 3.60
N VAL A 137 2.97 16.46 2.52
CA VAL A 137 2.16 15.24 2.53
C VAL A 137 3.00 14.04 3.01
N ALA A 138 2.53 13.32 4.02
CA ALA A 138 3.10 12.04 4.39
C ALA A 138 2.55 10.91 3.47
N LEU A 139 1.23 10.77 3.39
CA LEU A 139 0.57 9.78 2.53
C LEU A 139 -0.30 10.46 1.48
N HIS A 140 -0.06 10.13 0.21
CA HIS A 140 -0.86 10.53 -0.95
C HIS A 140 -1.50 9.31 -1.60
N THR A 141 -2.82 9.26 -1.75
CA THR A 141 -3.52 8.13 -2.36
C THR A 141 -4.32 8.54 -3.59
N GLU A 142 -4.16 7.77 -4.68
CA GLU A 142 -4.96 7.84 -5.91
C GLU A 142 -5.60 6.49 -6.24
N GLY A 143 -5.23 5.43 -5.51
CA GLY A 143 -5.81 4.09 -5.66
C GLY A 143 -7.13 3.93 -4.91
N SER A 144 -7.83 2.82 -5.14
CA SER A 144 -9.05 2.44 -4.44
C SER A 144 -8.91 1.08 -3.77
N TYR A 145 -9.83 0.79 -2.81
CA TYR A 145 -9.77 -0.40 -1.95
C TYR A 145 -8.46 -0.47 -1.16
N LEU A 146 -8.08 0.67 -0.57
CA LEU A 146 -6.88 0.77 0.25
C LEU A 146 -7.22 0.52 1.71
N ILE A 147 -6.39 -0.28 2.38
CA ILE A 147 -6.56 -0.63 3.80
C ILE A 147 -5.30 -0.26 4.57
N PHE A 148 -5.49 0.52 5.61
CA PHE A 148 -4.44 0.93 6.54
C PHE A 148 -4.80 0.39 7.93
N GLU A 149 -4.00 -0.52 8.46
CA GLU A 149 -4.26 -1.21 9.71
C GLU A 149 -3.11 -1.01 10.69
N ASN A 150 -3.38 -0.47 11.88
CA ASN A 150 -2.38 -0.23 12.92
C ASN A 150 -1.17 0.55 12.42
N CYS A 151 -1.40 1.63 11.64
CA CYS A 151 -0.37 2.51 11.09
C CYS A 151 -0.35 3.86 11.80
N ARG A 152 0.75 4.59 11.63
CA ARG A 152 0.87 5.99 12.05
C ARG A 152 1.14 6.87 10.83
N PHE A 153 0.44 8.00 10.75
CA PHE A 153 0.63 9.03 9.72
C PHE A 153 0.99 10.33 10.41
N LEU A 154 2.27 10.72 10.26
CA LEU A 154 2.85 11.82 11.00
C LEU A 154 3.22 12.96 10.03
N GLY A 155 2.81 14.17 10.38
CA GLY A 155 3.11 15.35 9.58
C GLY A 155 2.66 16.64 10.25
N ASN A 156 2.52 17.66 9.45
CA ASN A 156 2.04 18.97 9.85
C ASN A 156 0.82 19.38 9.02
N GLN A 157 0.91 20.43 8.19
CA GLN A 157 -0.14 20.77 7.26
C GLN A 157 -0.22 19.78 6.12
N ASP A 158 -1.43 19.32 5.78
CA ASP A 158 -1.70 18.42 4.64
C ASP A 158 -1.09 17.00 4.80
N THR A 159 -1.10 16.40 5.99
CA THR A 159 -0.44 15.10 6.26
C THR A 159 -0.97 13.96 5.38
N LEU A 160 -2.31 13.81 5.26
CA LEU A 160 -2.97 12.73 4.53
C LEU A 160 -3.81 13.28 3.38
N PHE A 161 -3.42 12.98 2.15
CA PHE A 161 -4.19 13.29 0.94
C PHE A 161 -4.89 12.05 0.39
N THR A 162 -6.23 12.10 0.30
CA THR A 162 -7.08 11.06 -0.28
C THR A 162 -7.66 11.55 -1.60
N GLY A 163 -6.84 11.53 -2.68
CA GLY A 163 -7.06 12.33 -3.87
C GLY A 163 -8.22 11.88 -4.75
N ARG A 164 -8.22 10.61 -5.14
CA ARG A 164 -9.13 10.12 -6.17
C ARG A 164 -10.59 10.09 -5.68
N GLU A 165 -11.45 10.83 -6.39
CA GLU A 165 -12.89 10.80 -6.21
C GLU A 165 -13.46 9.38 -6.35
N TYR A 166 -14.50 9.06 -5.58
CA TYR A 166 -15.18 7.75 -5.55
C TYR A 166 -14.27 6.56 -5.15
N SER A 167 -13.01 6.79 -4.79
CA SER A 167 -12.19 5.73 -4.22
C SER A 167 -12.62 5.39 -2.79
N ILE A 168 -12.32 4.17 -2.37
CA ILE A 168 -12.74 3.64 -1.06
C ILE A 168 -11.49 3.32 -0.24
N LEU A 169 -11.39 3.95 0.94
CA LEU A 169 -10.27 3.80 1.86
C LEU A 169 -10.78 3.40 3.25
N LEU A 170 -10.04 2.49 3.91
CA LEU A 170 -10.28 2.09 5.29
C LEU A 170 -9.02 2.34 6.14
N PHE A 171 -9.18 3.12 7.19
CA PHE A 171 -8.18 3.31 8.24
C PHE A 171 -8.68 2.65 9.51
N LYS A 172 -7.97 1.65 10.03
CA LYS A 172 -8.36 0.90 11.22
C LYS A 172 -7.26 0.91 12.27
N ASN A 173 -7.59 1.32 13.49
CA ASN A 173 -6.66 1.41 14.62
C ASN A 173 -5.41 2.26 14.28
N CYS A 174 -5.57 3.30 13.47
CA CYS A 174 -4.48 4.17 13.04
C CYS A 174 -4.33 5.39 13.95
N TYR A 175 -3.14 5.95 13.96
CA TYR A 175 -2.84 7.24 14.56
C TYR A 175 -2.51 8.25 13.46
N LEU A 176 -3.22 9.37 13.44
CA LEU A 176 -3.04 10.45 12.46
C LEU A 176 -2.77 11.75 13.21
N GLU A 177 -1.74 12.49 12.83
CA GLU A 177 -1.47 13.80 13.39
C GLU A 177 -1.15 14.85 12.33
N GLY A 178 -1.48 16.09 12.66
CA GLY A 178 -1.15 17.24 11.81
C GLY A 178 -1.53 18.56 12.45
N THR A 179 -1.42 19.64 11.68
CA THR A 179 -1.71 20.99 12.16
C THR A 179 -2.96 21.58 11.52
N THR A 180 -3.02 21.65 10.20
CA THR A 180 -4.12 22.29 9.43
C THR A 180 -4.45 21.38 8.26
N ASP A 181 -5.75 21.16 8.03
CA ASP A 181 -6.28 20.41 6.87
C ASP A 181 -5.56 19.06 6.66
N PHE A 182 -5.16 18.43 7.78
CA PHE A 182 -4.22 17.31 7.72
C PHE A 182 -4.85 15.99 7.26
N ILE A 183 -6.18 15.97 7.00
CA ILE A 183 -6.90 14.91 6.28
C ILE A 183 -7.73 15.61 5.19
N PHE A 184 -7.33 15.45 3.92
CA PHE A 184 -7.98 16.19 2.83
C PHE A 184 -8.07 15.35 1.54
N GLY A 185 -8.97 15.76 0.61
CA GLY A 185 -9.18 15.11 -0.68
C GLY A 185 -10.60 14.61 -0.92
N GLY A 186 -10.81 13.91 -2.06
CA GLY A 186 -12.13 13.61 -2.62
C GLY A 186 -12.67 12.19 -2.35
N ALA A 187 -11.89 11.31 -1.73
CA ALA A 187 -12.26 9.92 -1.52
C ALA A 187 -13.40 9.72 -0.50
N THR A 188 -14.04 8.56 -0.55
CA THR A 188 -14.77 8.00 0.59
C THR A 188 -13.77 7.32 1.52
N ALA A 189 -13.59 7.84 2.73
CA ALA A 189 -12.65 7.27 3.69
C ALA A 189 -13.34 6.98 5.04
N PHE A 190 -13.22 5.73 5.50
CA PHE A 190 -13.76 5.28 6.78
C PHE A 190 -12.62 5.14 7.79
N PHE A 191 -12.71 5.88 8.88
CA PHE A 191 -11.77 5.84 10.00
C PHE A 191 -12.44 5.11 11.16
N ASP A 192 -11.95 3.90 11.47
CA ASP A 192 -12.46 3.05 12.54
C ASP A 192 -11.44 2.96 13.68
N SER A 193 -11.86 3.37 14.87
CA SER A 193 -11.05 3.26 16.09
C SER A 193 -9.69 3.96 15.97
N CYS A 194 -9.65 5.10 15.26
CA CYS A 194 -8.43 5.87 15.03
C CYS A 194 -8.27 6.97 16.09
N VAL A 195 -7.00 7.32 16.37
CA VAL A 195 -6.63 8.51 17.14
C VAL A 195 -6.31 9.64 16.16
N ILE A 196 -7.04 10.76 16.25
CA ILE A 196 -6.89 11.93 15.39
C ILE A 196 -6.32 13.08 16.24
N HIS A 197 -5.02 13.30 16.15
CA HIS A 197 -4.31 14.26 16.99
C HIS A 197 -4.05 15.58 16.27
N SER A 198 -4.75 16.64 16.68
CA SER A 198 -4.49 17.99 16.18
C SER A 198 -3.38 18.65 17.00
N LYS A 199 -2.27 18.97 16.34
CA LYS A 199 -1.09 19.62 16.96
C LYS A 199 -1.25 21.13 17.17
N ARG A 200 -2.35 21.72 16.62
CA ARG A 200 -2.67 23.14 16.81
C ARG A 200 -4.19 23.37 16.67
N ASN A 201 -4.68 24.47 17.20
CA ASN A 201 -6.08 24.86 17.02
C ASN A 201 -6.32 25.31 15.57
N SER A 202 -6.77 24.39 14.71
CA SER A 202 -7.05 24.59 13.29
C SER A 202 -8.00 23.52 12.76
N TYR A 203 -8.31 23.53 11.45
CA TYR A 203 -9.16 22.54 10.82
C TYR A 203 -8.46 21.19 10.72
N ILE A 204 -9.17 20.12 11.06
CA ILE A 204 -8.70 18.74 10.95
C ILE A 204 -8.81 18.27 9.50
N THR A 205 -9.93 18.60 8.84
CA THR A 205 -10.24 18.09 7.50
C THR A 205 -10.52 19.21 6.50
N ALA A 206 -10.13 18.96 5.24
CA ALA A 206 -10.56 19.72 4.06
C ALA A 206 -11.07 18.73 3.01
N ALA A 207 -12.21 18.09 3.31
CA ALA A 207 -12.83 17.13 2.41
C ALA A 207 -13.37 17.82 1.14
N SER A 208 -13.09 17.24 -0.02
CA SER A 208 -13.61 17.67 -1.33
C SER A 208 -14.40 16.55 -2.03
N THR A 209 -15.04 15.68 -1.24
CA THR A 209 -15.85 14.57 -1.75
C THR A 209 -16.94 15.09 -2.69
N PRO A 210 -17.15 14.49 -3.87
CA PRO A 210 -18.20 14.88 -4.81
C PRO A 210 -19.59 14.87 -4.16
N LYS A 211 -20.42 15.83 -4.56
CA LYS A 211 -21.76 16.03 -3.97
C LYS A 211 -22.69 14.81 -4.14
N ASP A 212 -22.49 14.02 -5.18
CA ASP A 212 -23.25 12.82 -5.51
C ASP A 212 -22.60 11.53 -4.97
N ALA A 213 -21.45 11.61 -4.30
CA ALA A 213 -20.87 10.46 -3.60
C ALA A 213 -21.75 10.09 -2.39
N PRO A 214 -22.06 8.80 -2.17
CA PRO A 214 -22.93 8.38 -1.08
C PRO A 214 -22.35 8.66 0.31
N TYR A 215 -21.03 8.69 0.43
CA TYR A 215 -20.30 9.00 1.67
C TYR A 215 -19.02 9.78 1.38
N GLY A 216 -18.63 10.64 2.33
CA GLY A 216 -17.33 11.31 2.37
C GLY A 216 -16.43 10.67 3.43
N TYR A 217 -15.95 11.48 4.38
CA TYR A 217 -15.19 11.01 5.53
C TYR A 217 -16.13 10.58 6.66
N VAL A 218 -15.97 9.35 7.11
CA VAL A 218 -16.74 8.78 8.22
C VAL A 218 -15.79 8.42 9.36
N PHE A 219 -16.00 9.00 10.53
CA PHE A 219 -15.22 8.72 11.74
C PHE A 219 -16.10 7.92 12.72
N TYR A 220 -15.66 6.71 13.05
CA TYR A 220 -16.36 5.80 13.95
C TYR A 220 -15.44 5.34 15.07
N ASN A 221 -15.90 5.48 16.33
CA ASN A 221 -15.10 5.18 17.52
C ASN A 221 -13.71 5.87 17.56
N CYS A 222 -13.57 7.04 16.93
CA CYS A 222 -12.32 7.80 16.93
C CYS A 222 -12.21 8.72 18.16
N THR A 223 -10.97 9.03 18.55
CA THR A 223 -10.63 9.94 19.67
C THR A 223 -9.68 11.03 19.20
#